data_de7b1235412180cca14d91c0e702a5f0
#
_entry.id   de7b1235412180cca14d91c0e702a5f0
#
_cell.length_a   1.000
_cell.length_b   1.000
_cell.length_c   1.000
_cell.angle_alpha   90.00
_cell.angle_beta   90.00
_cell.angle_gamma   90.00
#
_symmetry.space_group_name_H-M   'P 1'
#
loop_
_entity.id
_entity.type
_entity.pdbx_description
1 polymer ?
#
loop_
_entity_poly.entity_id
_entity_poly.type
_entity_poly.pdbx_seq_one_letter_code
_entity_poly.pdbx_strand_id
1 'polypeptide(L)'
;HNGLMVKRGGYYGSWMERIIEELKGHHEPQEEKVFFEILKRLKPGSNMIELGSFWSYYSLWFNSAIQDATNICCEPDPNNIKVGKVNAKLNKSKVTFINSAAGEKPNTFIDFPLESNPGEIKKVPIIPVDELVKREKLKKLDLLHMDVQGQELAAILGAKETIMQHKLRFLIVSTHHYSISRDPLTHFKCEDLIRSLGGHIIASHTVLESFSGDGLIAASFDKKDSDFKVDISINSSAHSLYRPYEYDIATLINNYNQYQHTGGE
;
A
#
# COMPACT_ATOMS: atom_id res chain seq x y z
N HIS A 1 -8.65 -11.55 13.51
CA HIS A 1 -8.77 -10.41 14.45
C HIS A 1 -9.89 -9.43 14.06
N ASN A 2 -10.13 -9.23 12.76
CA ASN A 2 -11.16 -8.30 12.24
C ASN A 2 -12.44 -8.98 11.76
N GLY A 3 -12.57 -10.30 11.96
CA GLY A 3 -13.77 -11.09 11.60
C GLY A 3 -13.90 -11.43 10.13
N LEU A 4 -12.93 -11.12 9.29
CA LEU A 4 -12.96 -11.46 7.88
C LEU A 4 -12.78 -12.96 7.66
N MET A 5 -13.53 -13.49 6.71
CA MET A 5 -13.38 -14.86 6.23
C MET A 5 -12.59 -14.87 4.94
N VAL A 6 -11.54 -15.70 4.89
CA VAL A 6 -10.68 -15.84 3.72
C VAL A 6 -10.64 -17.27 3.23
N LYS A 7 -10.48 -17.44 1.93
CA LYS A 7 -10.35 -18.74 1.30
C LYS A 7 -9.02 -19.40 1.72
N ARG A 8 -9.09 -20.58 2.31
CA ARG A 8 -7.89 -21.39 2.58
C ARG A 8 -7.25 -21.83 1.26
N GLY A 9 -5.92 -21.88 1.21
CA GLY A 9 -5.16 -22.17 -0.01
C GLY A 9 -5.21 -21.02 -1.03
N GLY A 10 -5.55 -19.81 -0.61
CA GLY A 10 -5.58 -18.62 -1.46
C GLY A 10 -4.22 -17.96 -1.67
N TYR A 11 -3.22 -18.37 -0.90
CA TYR A 11 -1.84 -17.92 -1.01
C TYR A 11 -0.97 -18.93 -1.78
N TYR A 12 0.14 -18.46 -2.29
CA TYR A 12 1.13 -19.31 -2.96
C TYR A 12 2.01 -20.02 -1.93
N GLY A 13 1.61 -21.19 -1.58
CA GLY A 13 2.21 -21.97 -0.50
C GLY A 13 1.57 -21.71 0.87
N SER A 14 1.84 -22.61 1.79
CA SER A 14 1.24 -22.61 3.13
C SER A 14 1.92 -21.67 4.13
N TRP A 15 3.01 -21.00 3.73
CA TRP A 15 3.84 -20.23 4.67
C TRP A 15 3.11 -18.98 5.20
N MET A 16 2.43 -18.25 4.32
CA MET A 16 1.67 -17.05 4.72
C MET A 16 0.42 -17.43 5.54
N GLU A 17 -0.26 -18.51 5.18
CA GLU A 17 -1.39 -19.02 5.96
C GLU A 17 -0.96 -19.34 7.39
N ARG A 18 0.22 -19.97 7.55
CA ARG A 18 0.78 -20.28 8.87
C ARG A 18 1.11 -19.00 9.65
N ILE A 19 1.67 -17.97 9.00
CA ILE A 19 1.91 -16.67 9.64
C ILE A 19 0.60 -16.08 10.14
N ILE A 20 -0.43 -16.02 9.30
CA ILE A 20 -1.74 -15.49 9.66
C ILE A 20 -2.37 -16.31 10.82
N GLU A 21 -2.29 -17.63 10.79
CA GLU A 21 -2.78 -18.51 11.85
C GLU A 21 -2.05 -18.25 13.18
N GLU A 22 -0.72 -18.23 13.16
CA GLU A 22 0.12 -17.99 14.36
C GLU A 22 -0.08 -16.58 14.94
N LEU A 23 -0.24 -15.58 14.08
CA LEU A 23 -0.50 -14.19 14.47
C LEU A 23 -1.99 -13.90 14.68
N LYS A 24 -2.85 -14.94 14.75
CA LYS A 24 -4.31 -14.83 15.02
C LYS A 24 -5.04 -13.91 14.04
N GLY A 25 -4.66 -13.95 12.79
CA GLY A 25 -5.28 -13.20 11.71
C GLY A 25 -4.50 -11.95 11.25
N HIS A 26 -3.36 -11.65 11.87
CA HIS A 26 -2.50 -10.54 11.44
C HIS A 26 -1.40 -11.02 10.50
N HIS A 27 -0.95 -10.17 9.57
CA HIS A 27 0.23 -10.41 8.73
C HIS A 27 1.11 -9.15 8.57
N GLU A 28 0.52 -7.96 8.67
CA GLU A 28 1.19 -6.65 8.57
C GLU A 28 0.82 -5.76 9.75
N PRO A 29 1.23 -6.10 10.97
CA PRO A 29 0.66 -5.52 12.20
C PRO A 29 0.80 -4.00 12.31
N GLN A 30 1.85 -3.41 11.75
CA GLN A 30 2.06 -1.96 11.76
C GLN A 30 1.10 -1.26 10.79
N GLU A 31 0.99 -1.76 9.57
CA GLU A 31 0.08 -1.24 8.55
C GLU A 31 -1.38 -1.43 8.97
N GLU A 32 -1.73 -2.60 9.46
CA GLU A 32 -3.06 -2.90 9.98
C GLU A 32 -3.49 -1.95 11.11
N LYS A 33 -2.56 -1.60 12.00
CA LYS A 33 -2.82 -0.61 13.06
C LYS A 33 -3.14 0.76 12.48
N VAL A 34 -2.33 1.23 11.53
CA VAL A 34 -2.53 2.52 10.87
C VAL A 34 -3.82 2.53 10.07
N PHE A 35 -4.09 1.47 9.32
CA PHE A 35 -5.32 1.30 8.55
C PHE A 35 -6.56 1.39 9.47
N PHE A 36 -6.53 0.69 10.60
CA PHE A 36 -7.61 0.72 11.59
C PHE A 36 -7.85 2.11 12.16
N GLU A 37 -6.80 2.86 12.49
CA GLU A 37 -6.93 4.24 12.99
C GLU A 37 -7.49 5.20 11.93
N ILE A 38 -7.15 5.00 10.66
CA ILE A 38 -7.73 5.74 9.53
C ILE A 38 -9.22 5.40 9.36
N LEU A 39 -9.60 4.12 9.45
CA LEU A 39 -11.01 3.71 9.34
C LEU A 39 -11.92 4.44 10.34
N LYS A 40 -11.45 4.68 11.56
CA LYS A 40 -12.21 5.42 12.59
C LYS A 40 -12.52 6.88 12.22
N ARG A 41 -11.78 7.44 11.25
CA ARG A 41 -11.94 8.82 10.77
C ARG A 41 -12.76 8.93 9.49
N LEU A 42 -13.11 7.80 8.91
CA LEU A 42 -13.95 7.73 7.72
C LEU A 42 -15.44 7.74 8.11
N LYS A 43 -16.27 8.07 7.14
CA LYS A 43 -17.72 8.20 7.32
C LYS A 43 -18.45 7.17 6.47
N PRO A 44 -19.70 6.85 6.77
CA PRO A 44 -20.55 6.10 5.84
C PRO A 44 -20.52 6.73 4.43
N GLY A 45 -20.49 5.88 3.41
CA GLY A 45 -20.37 6.29 2.01
C GLY A 45 -18.95 6.67 1.57
N SER A 46 -17.92 6.49 2.43
CA SER A 46 -16.52 6.68 2.02
C SER A 46 -16.12 5.68 0.96
N ASN A 47 -15.12 6.07 0.16
CA ASN A 47 -14.61 5.24 -0.91
C ASN A 47 -13.10 4.98 -0.77
N MET A 48 -12.66 3.85 -1.34
CA MET A 48 -11.28 3.42 -1.35
C MET A 48 -10.89 2.86 -2.71
N ILE A 49 -9.66 3.13 -3.13
CA ILE A 49 -8.97 2.41 -4.21
C ILE A 49 -7.81 1.64 -3.56
N GLU A 50 -7.70 0.36 -3.87
CA GLU A 50 -6.58 -0.51 -3.48
C GLU A 50 -5.82 -0.93 -4.74
N LEU A 51 -4.53 -0.61 -4.80
CA LEU A 51 -3.62 -0.99 -5.87
C LEU A 51 -2.72 -2.13 -5.39
N GLY A 52 -2.65 -3.24 -6.14
CA GLY A 52 -2.02 -4.46 -5.69
C GLY A 52 -2.88 -5.16 -4.63
N SER A 53 -4.15 -5.38 -4.97
CA SER A 53 -5.11 -5.85 -3.97
C SER A 53 -4.93 -7.33 -3.58
N PHE A 54 -4.12 -8.09 -4.29
CA PHE A 54 -3.88 -9.51 -4.06
C PHE A 54 -5.18 -10.27 -3.77
N TRP A 55 -5.40 -10.74 -2.55
CA TRP A 55 -6.63 -11.40 -2.11
C TRP A 55 -7.66 -10.45 -1.48
N SER A 56 -7.42 -9.14 -1.59
CA SER A 56 -8.31 -8.04 -1.23
C SER A 56 -8.56 -7.86 0.27
N TYR A 57 -7.54 -8.07 1.09
CA TYR A 57 -7.66 -8.00 2.55
C TYR A 57 -8.12 -6.63 3.04
N TYR A 58 -7.41 -5.57 2.69
CA TYR A 58 -7.73 -4.21 3.12
C TYR A 58 -9.06 -3.73 2.55
N SER A 59 -9.37 -4.09 1.30
CA SER A 59 -10.66 -3.80 0.69
C SER A 59 -11.83 -4.45 1.43
N LEU A 60 -11.68 -5.69 1.83
CA LEU A 60 -12.71 -6.39 2.59
C LEU A 60 -12.89 -5.80 3.98
N TRP A 61 -11.78 -5.43 4.64
CA TRP A 61 -11.82 -4.79 5.93
C TRP A 61 -12.48 -3.40 5.84
N PHE A 62 -12.10 -2.60 4.84
CA PHE A 62 -12.75 -1.32 4.57
C PHE A 62 -14.27 -1.48 4.42
N ASN A 63 -14.72 -2.42 3.59
CA ASN A 63 -16.16 -2.66 3.39
C ASN A 63 -16.88 -3.18 4.62
N SER A 64 -16.21 -3.92 5.49
CA SER A 64 -16.81 -4.39 6.74
C SER A 64 -16.96 -3.29 7.79
N ALA A 65 -16.07 -2.30 7.74
CA ALA A 65 -16.02 -1.19 8.71
C ALA A 65 -16.85 0.02 8.28
N ILE A 66 -17.01 0.26 6.98
CA ILE A 66 -17.64 1.46 6.44
C ILE A 66 -18.97 1.10 5.80
N GLN A 67 -20.06 1.64 6.37
CA GLN A 67 -21.40 1.47 5.80
C GLN A 67 -21.49 2.17 4.44
N ASP A 68 -22.15 1.53 3.46
CA ASP A 68 -22.34 2.04 2.10
C ASP A 68 -21.02 2.39 1.38
N ALA A 69 -19.96 1.65 1.69
CA ALA A 69 -18.65 1.83 1.10
C ALA A 69 -18.63 1.58 -0.41
N THR A 70 -17.81 2.35 -1.12
CA THR A 70 -17.42 2.07 -2.51
C THR A 70 -15.96 1.66 -2.54
N ASN A 71 -15.66 0.50 -3.16
CA ASN A 71 -14.32 -0.05 -3.17
C ASN A 71 -13.92 -0.56 -4.55
N ILE A 72 -12.71 -0.19 -4.98
CA ILE A 72 -12.12 -0.57 -6.27
C ILE A 72 -10.78 -1.24 -5.98
N CYS A 73 -10.65 -2.50 -6.40
CA CYS A 73 -9.42 -3.28 -6.34
C CYS A 73 -8.77 -3.35 -7.72
N CYS A 74 -7.52 -2.93 -7.81
CA CYS A 74 -6.67 -3.11 -8.99
C CYS A 74 -5.63 -4.19 -8.69
N GLU A 75 -5.61 -5.23 -9.51
CA GLU A 75 -4.71 -6.37 -9.33
C GLU A 75 -4.23 -6.88 -10.70
N PRO A 76 -2.91 -6.98 -10.91
CA PRO A 76 -2.37 -7.45 -12.18
C PRO A 76 -2.51 -8.96 -12.40
N ASP A 77 -2.47 -9.78 -11.35
CA ASP A 77 -2.64 -11.22 -11.47
C ASP A 77 -4.12 -11.63 -11.48
N PRO A 78 -4.65 -12.17 -12.59
CA PRO A 78 -6.07 -12.55 -12.67
C PRO A 78 -6.44 -13.72 -11.75
N ASN A 79 -5.48 -14.50 -11.26
CA ASN A 79 -5.75 -15.57 -10.30
C ASN A 79 -5.93 -15.00 -8.89
N ASN A 80 -5.17 -13.95 -8.53
CA ASN A 80 -5.40 -13.17 -7.30
C ASN A 80 -6.79 -12.56 -7.30
N ILE A 81 -7.22 -11.97 -8.42
CA ILE A 81 -8.60 -11.47 -8.57
C ILE A 81 -9.64 -12.57 -8.32
N LYS A 82 -9.41 -13.80 -8.80
CA LYS A 82 -10.33 -14.92 -8.54
C LYS A 82 -10.42 -15.21 -7.04
N VAL A 83 -9.30 -15.20 -6.33
CA VAL A 83 -9.27 -15.38 -4.87
C VAL A 83 -10.00 -14.22 -4.19
N GLY A 84 -9.69 -12.97 -4.53
CA GLY A 84 -10.36 -11.79 -4.00
C GLY A 84 -11.87 -11.83 -4.19
N LYS A 85 -12.37 -12.26 -5.36
CA LYS A 85 -13.81 -12.43 -5.63
C LYS A 85 -14.45 -13.49 -4.74
N VAL A 86 -13.75 -14.61 -4.47
CA VAL A 86 -14.23 -15.62 -3.52
C VAL A 86 -14.31 -15.04 -2.13
N ASN A 87 -13.27 -14.33 -1.68
CA ASN A 87 -13.24 -13.69 -0.38
C ASN A 87 -14.33 -12.61 -0.24
N ALA A 88 -14.54 -11.79 -1.27
CA ALA A 88 -15.63 -10.82 -1.30
C ALA A 88 -17.00 -11.49 -1.12
N LYS A 89 -17.24 -12.61 -1.80
CA LYS A 89 -18.47 -13.39 -1.64
C LYS A 89 -18.63 -13.95 -0.23
N LEU A 90 -17.58 -14.51 0.38
CA LEU A 90 -17.59 -15.03 1.74
C LEU A 90 -17.99 -13.95 2.76
N ASN A 91 -17.50 -12.72 2.56
CA ASN A 91 -17.76 -11.57 3.44
C ASN A 91 -18.98 -10.73 3.03
N LYS A 92 -19.73 -11.14 2.01
CA LYS A 92 -20.87 -10.40 1.45
C LYS A 92 -20.50 -8.97 1.05
N SER A 93 -19.25 -8.74 0.68
CA SER A 93 -18.70 -7.44 0.31
C SER A 93 -18.91 -7.15 -1.17
N LYS A 94 -19.24 -5.88 -1.48
CA LYS A 94 -19.32 -5.39 -2.87
C LYS A 94 -18.00 -4.73 -3.21
N VAL A 95 -17.23 -5.31 -4.12
CA VAL A 95 -15.93 -4.83 -4.58
C VAL A 95 -15.92 -4.81 -6.11
N THR A 96 -15.45 -3.72 -6.68
CA THR A 96 -15.15 -3.63 -8.12
C THR A 96 -13.73 -4.09 -8.37
N PHE A 97 -13.56 -5.16 -9.15
CA PHE A 97 -12.24 -5.69 -9.49
C PHE A 97 -11.84 -5.27 -10.90
N ILE A 98 -10.64 -4.71 -11.02
CA ILE A 98 -10.04 -4.27 -12.28
C ILE A 98 -8.71 -5.01 -12.45
N ASN A 99 -8.56 -5.71 -13.57
CA ASN A 99 -7.27 -6.33 -13.91
C ASN A 99 -6.34 -5.27 -14.51
N SER A 100 -5.51 -4.69 -13.68
CA SER A 100 -4.55 -3.64 -14.06
C SER A 100 -3.38 -3.58 -13.11
N ALA A 101 -2.25 -3.10 -13.60
CA ALA A 101 -1.12 -2.68 -12.80
C ALA A 101 -1.23 -1.19 -12.44
N ALA A 102 -0.55 -0.79 -11.36
CA ALA A 102 -0.38 0.60 -10.96
C ALA A 102 0.74 1.27 -11.77
N GLY A 103 0.67 2.58 -11.95
CA GLY A 103 1.72 3.35 -12.59
C GLY A 103 1.29 4.77 -12.93
N GLU A 104 2.18 5.52 -13.58
CA GLU A 104 1.98 6.93 -13.92
C GLU A 104 1.29 7.14 -15.26
N LYS A 105 1.64 6.33 -16.28
CA LYS A 105 1.29 6.63 -17.69
C LYS A 105 0.10 5.81 -18.15
N PRO A 106 -1.03 6.45 -18.53
CA PRO A 106 -2.16 5.75 -19.09
C PRO A 106 -1.85 5.16 -20.48
N ASN A 107 -2.68 4.22 -20.91
CA ASN A 107 -2.55 3.54 -22.21
C ASN A 107 -1.20 2.85 -22.44
N THR A 108 -0.53 2.46 -21.38
CA THR A 108 0.68 1.66 -21.39
C THR A 108 0.43 0.28 -20.78
N PHE A 109 1.39 -0.63 -20.98
CA PHE A 109 1.31 -1.99 -20.49
C PHE A 109 2.62 -2.36 -19.82
N ILE A 110 2.54 -3.28 -18.87
CA ILE A 110 3.70 -3.91 -18.25
C ILE A 110 3.66 -5.41 -18.51
N ASP A 111 4.82 -6.00 -18.74
CA ASP A 111 4.99 -7.44 -18.73
C ASP A 111 5.12 -7.89 -17.27
N PHE A 112 4.02 -8.44 -16.74
CA PHE A 112 3.89 -8.79 -15.33
C PHE A 112 4.13 -10.29 -15.13
N PRO A 113 5.17 -10.70 -14.39
CA PRO A 113 5.36 -12.10 -14.01
C PRO A 113 4.28 -12.49 -12.99
N LEU A 114 3.53 -13.55 -13.31
CA LEU A 114 2.48 -14.00 -12.42
C LEU A 114 3.07 -14.67 -11.17
N GLU A 115 2.68 -14.19 -10.01
CA GLU A 115 3.01 -14.83 -8.73
C GLU A 115 2.30 -16.18 -8.59
N SER A 116 1.08 -16.23 -9.09
CA SER A 116 0.23 -17.43 -9.07
C SER A 116 0.71 -18.57 -9.96
N ASN A 117 1.56 -18.28 -10.93
CA ASN A 117 2.11 -19.26 -11.86
C ASN A 117 3.54 -18.87 -12.24
N PRO A 118 4.55 -19.22 -11.42
CA PRO A 118 5.94 -18.87 -11.68
C PRO A 118 6.41 -19.26 -13.09
N GLY A 119 6.97 -18.30 -13.82
CA GLY A 119 7.42 -18.45 -15.20
C GLY A 119 6.41 -18.01 -16.26
N GLU A 120 5.17 -17.75 -15.91
CA GLU A 120 4.19 -17.12 -16.80
C GLU A 120 4.28 -15.60 -16.71
N ILE A 121 4.37 -14.93 -17.86
CA ILE A 121 4.35 -13.46 -17.95
C ILE A 121 3.08 -13.05 -18.69
N LYS A 122 2.36 -12.07 -18.13
CA LYS A 122 1.19 -11.47 -18.80
C LYS A 122 1.39 -10.00 -19.07
N LYS A 123 0.92 -9.57 -20.21
CA LYS A 123 0.83 -8.15 -20.55
C LYS A 123 -0.40 -7.55 -19.88
N VAL A 124 -0.19 -6.66 -18.92
CA VAL A 124 -1.25 -6.06 -18.10
C VAL A 124 -1.31 -4.56 -18.37
N PRO A 125 -2.51 -3.96 -18.55
CA PRO A 125 -2.63 -2.53 -18.72
C PRO A 125 -2.29 -1.79 -17.44
N ILE A 126 -1.62 -0.64 -17.58
CA ILE A 126 -1.41 0.33 -16.50
C ILE A 126 -2.59 1.30 -16.49
N ILE A 127 -3.23 1.45 -15.33
CA ILE A 127 -4.30 2.42 -15.13
C ILE A 127 -3.92 3.32 -13.96
N PRO A 128 -3.54 4.59 -14.22
CA PRO A 128 -3.27 5.55 -13.16
C PRO A 128 -4.48 5.84 -12.29
N VAL A 129 -4.25 6.22 -11.03
CA VAL A 129 -5.32 6.60 -10.09
C VAL A 129 -6.17 7.75 -10.64
N ASP A 130 -5.54 8.74 -11.28
CA ASP A 130 -6.23 9.87 -11.88
C ASP A 130 -7.24 9.44 -12.95
N GLU A 131 -6.91 8.41 -13.73
CA GLU A 131 -7.82 7.82 -14.70
C GLU A 131 -8.96 7.03 -14.02
N LEU A 132 -8.64 6.25 -12.97
CA LEU A 132 -9.65 5.53 -12.20
C LEU A 132 -10.67 6.50 -11.58
N VAL A 133 -10.21 7.58 -10.96
CA VAL A 133 -11.07 8.60 -10.36
C VAL A 133 -11.99 9.25 -11.39
N LYS A 134 -11.48 9.54 -12.60
CA LYS A 134 -12.28 10.09 -13.72
C LYS A 134 -13.30 9.07 -14.22
N ARG A 135 -12.86 7.84 -14.48
CA ARG A 135 -13.69 6.74 -15.03
C ARG A 135 -14.84 6.38 -14.11
N GLU A 136 -14.56 6.24 -12.82
CA GLU A 136 -15.55 5.88 -11.82
C GLU A 136 -16.31 7.11 -11.27
N LYS A 137 -16.05 8.30 -11.81
CA LYS A 137 -16.71 9.58 -11.48
C LYS A 137 -16.63 9.90 -9.98
N LEU A 138 -15.54 9.55 -9.33
CA LEU A 138 -15.35 9.83 -7.91
C LEU A 138 -15.15 11.34 -7.72
N LYS A 139 -16.02 11.96 -6.92
CA LYS A 139 -15.90 13.37 -6.56
C LYS A 139 -14.73 13.61 -5.60
N LYS A 140 -14.43 12.60 -4.78
CA LYS A 140 -13.32 12.54 -3.83
C LYS A 140 -12.86 11.10 -3.72
N LEU A 141 -11.66 10.90 -3.21
CA LEU A 141 -11.10 9.61 -2.83
C LEU A 141 -10.72 9.69 -1.35
N ASP A 142 -11.43 8.94 -0.50
CA ASP A 142 -11.23 9.02 0.94
C ASP A 142 -9.97 8.26 1.38
N LEU A 143 -9.66 7.14 0.72
CA LEU A 143 -8.46 6.34 0.99
C LEU A 143 -7.89 5.75 -0.30
N LEU A 144 -6.62 5.97 -0.52
CA LEU A 144 -5.80 5.24 -1.50
C LEU A 144 -4.84 4.35 -0.72
N HIS A 145 -4.92 3.06 -0.96
CA HIS A 145 -4.03 2.06 -0.40
C HIS A 145 -3.22 1.42 -1.52
N MET A 146 -1.92 1.22 -1.33
CA MET A 146 -1.09 0.60 -2.36
C MET A 146 0.02 -0.29 -1.79
N ASP A 147 0.08 -1.49 -2.37
CA ASP A 147 1.14 -2.48 -2.25
C ASP A 147 1.44 -2.99 -3.66
N VAL A 148 2.44 -2.41 -4.33
CA VAL A 148 2.60 -2.52 -5.79
C VAL A 148 3.99 -3.00 -6.22
N GLN A 149 4.70 -3.63 -5.30
CA GLN A 149 5.91 -4.40 -5.57
C GLN A 149 6.94 -3.65 -6.44
N GLY A 150 7.29 -2.42 -5.97
CA GLY A 150 8.31 -1.57 -6.59
C GLY A 150 7.78 -0.50 -7.55
N GLN A 151 6.46 -0.38 -7.71
CA GLN A 151 5.84 0.67 -8.54
C GLN A 151 5.27 1.85 -7.71
N GLU A 152 5.62 1.95 -6.43
CA GLU A 152 5.03 2.90 -5.48
C GLU A 152 5.19 4.35 -5.96
N LEU A 153 6.41 4.74 -6.35
CA LEU A 153 6.69 6.10 -6.83
C LEU A 153 5.86 6.45 -8.08
N ALA A 154 5.80 5.52 -9.04
CA ALA A 154 5.01 5.70 -10.25
C ALA A 154 3.50 5.73 -9.97
N ALA A 155 3.03 4.96 -8.99
CA ALA A 155 1.63 4.95 -8.57
C ALA A 155 1.23 6.28 -7.89
N ILE A 156 2.11 6.85 -7.04
CA ILE A 156 1.88 8.17 -6.43
C ILE A 156 1.85 9.26 -7.53
N LEU A 157 2.76 9.21 -8.50
CA LEU A 157 2.75 10.12 -9.65
C LEU A 157 1.46 9.97 -10.48
N GLY A 158 0.94 8.76 -10.63
CA GLY A 158 -0.34 8.46 -11.27
C GLY A 158 -1.57 8.95 -10.49
N ALA A 159 -1.40 9.40 -9.24
CA ALA A 159 -2.44 10.02 -8.40
C ALA A 159 -2.28 11.54 -8.26
N LYS A 160 -1.27 12.12 -8.93
CA LYS A 160 -0.86 13.51 -8.72
C LYS A 160 -1.97 14.54 -8.96
N GLU A 161 -2.76 14.40 -10.03
CA GLU A 161 -3.88 15.31 -10.31
C GLU A 161 -4.95 15.21 -9.22
N THR A 162 -5.28 14.00 -8.78
CA THR A 162 -6.25 13.74 -7.71
C THR A 162 -5.80 14.38 -6.40
N ILE A 163 -4.52 14.32 -6.07
CA ILE A 163 -3.93 14.95 -4.90
C ILE A 163 -3.99 16.48 -5.03
N MET A 164 -3.47 17.03 -6.13
CA MET A 164 -3.41 18.49 -6.36
C MET A 164 -4.80 19.14 -6.44
N GLN A 165 -5.81 18.39 -6.86
CA GLN A 165 -7.21 18.85 -6.86
C GLN A 165 -7.89 18.68 -5.49
N HIS A 166 -7.13 18.34 -4.44
CA HIS A 166 -7.62 18.11 -3.07
C HIS A 166 -8.74 17.06 -2.97
N LYS A 167 -8.70 16.08 -3.86
CA LYS A 167 -9.68 14.99 -3.87
C LYS A 167 -9.28 13.81 -3.00
N LEU A 168 -7.97 13.58 -2.81
CA LEU A 168 -7.47 12.51 -1.95
C LEU A 168 -7.38 12.99 -0.50
N ARG A 169 -7.89 12.17 0.44
CA ARG A 169 -7.72 12.44 1.87
C ARG A 169 -6.60 11.63 2.49
N PHE A 170 -6.69 10.31 2.48
CA PHE A 170 -5.67 9.44 3.08
C PHE A 170 -4.94 8.62 2.03
N LEU A 171 -3.66 8.41 2.26
CA LEU A 171 -2.79 7.55 1.48
C LEU A 171 -2.05 6.59 2.41
N ILE A 172 -2.02 5.31 2.06
CA ILE A 172 -1.17 4.28 2.66
C ILE A 172 -0.33 3.66 1.54
N VAL A 173 0.97 3.55 1.77
CA VAL A 173 1.93 3.00 0.82
C VAL A 173 2.79 1.97 1.53
N SER A 174 2.72 0.73 1.11
CA SER A 174 3.71 -0.29 1.43
C SER A 174 4.91 -0.09 0.49
N THR A 175 6.09 0.15 1.04
CA THR A 175 7.31 0.37 0.25
C THR A 175 8.22 -0.84 0.34
N HIS A 176 8.88 -1.18 -0.78
CA HIS A 176 9.57 -2.45 -0.89
C HIS A 176 11.09 -2.32 -0.85
N HIS A 177 11.70 -3.38 -0.35
CA HIS A 177 13.16 -3.53 -0.34
C HIS A 177 13.74 -3.39 -1.75
N TYR A 178 14.99 -2.93 -1.87
CA TYR A 178 15.64 -2.67 -3.15
C TYR A 178 15.75 -3.92 -4.06
N SER A 179 15.71 -5.14 -3.51
CA SER A 179 15.67 -6.36 -4.29
C SER A 179 14.40 -6.49 -5.13
N ILE A 180 13.31 -5.85 -4.71
CA ILE A 180 12.01 -5.78 -5.38
C ILE A 180 11.93 -4.49 -6.19
N SER A 181 12.08 -3.35 -5.53
CA SER A 181 11.91 -2.02 -6.13
C SER A 181 13.01 -1.62 -7.11
N ARG A 182 14.18 -2.28 -7.04
CA ARG A 182 15.39 -1.96 -7.80
C ARG A 182 15.97 -0.57 -7.51
N ASP A 183 15.45 0.10 -6.49
CA ASP A 183 15.92 1.40 -6.04
C ASP A 183 16.03 1.42 -4.51
N PRO A 184 17.24 1.52 -3.94
CA PRO A 184 17.43 1.51 -2.49
C PRO A 184 16.82 2.72 -1.78
N LEU A 185 16.44 3.77 -2.52
CA LEU A 185 15.85 4.98 -1.98
C LEU A 185 14.33 5.06 -2.18
N THR A 186 13.66 3.98 -2.59
CA THR A 186 12.22 3.98 -2.89
C THR A 186 11.41 4.58 -1.75
N HIS A 187 11.60 4.14 -0.52
CA HIS A 187 10.88 4.65 0.65
C HIS A 187 11.02 6.16 0.79
N PHE A 188 12.26 6.65 0.80
CA PHE A 188 12.54 8.08 0.98
C PHE A 188 12.02 8.94 -0.18
N LYS A 189 12.17 8.47 -1.42
CA LYS A 189 11.64 9.16 -2.60
C LYS A 189 10.10 9.24 -2.56
N CYS A 190 9.43 8.20 -2.12
CA CYS A 190 7.98 8.19 -1.93
C CYS A 190 7.57 9.19 -0.84
N GLU A 191 8.25 9.17 0.31
CA GLU A 191 7.94 10.11 1.39
C GLU A 191 8.20 11.57 0.99
N ASP A 192 9.31 11.87 0.33
CA ASP A 192 9.63 13.21 -0.18
C ASP A 192 8.61 13.69 -1.20
N LEU A 193 8.19 12.81 -2.12
CA LEU A 193 7.14 13.15 -3.08
C LEU A 193 5.81 13.44 -2.39
N ILE A 194 5.38 12.60 -1.43
CA ILE A 194 4.17 12.80 -0.65
C ILE A 194 4.20 14.15 0.07
N ARG A 195 5.31 14.50 0.73
CA ARG A 195 5.49 15.78 1.41
C ARG A 195 5.47 16.96 0.42
N SER A 196 6.12 16.81 -0.72
CA SER A 196 6.13 17.86 -1.77
C SER A 196 4.74 18.14 -2.36
N LEU A 197 3.87 17.14 -2.37
CA LEU A 197 2.46 17.23 -2.78
C LEU A 197 1.54 17.75 -1.65
N GLY A 198 2.10 18.12 -0.50
CA GLY A 198 1.35 18.66 0.64
C GLY A 198 0.82 17.61 1.61
N GLY A 199 1.30 16.37 1.52
CA GLY A 199 0.94 15.31 2.44
C GLY A 199 1.54 15.51 3.84
N HIS A 200 0.72 15.33 4.86
CA HIS A 200 1.13 15.25 6.24
C HIS A 200 1.33 13.78 6.63
N ILE A 201 2.54 13.41 7.03
CA ILE A 201 2.85 12.02 7.41
C ILE A 201 2.21 11.67 8.74
N ILE A 202 1.38 10.66 8.76
CA ILE A 202 0.67 10.12 9.92
C ILE A 202 1.53 9.11 10.67
N ALA A 203 2.14 8.20 9.91
CA ALA A 203 3.08 7.18 10.37
C ALA A 203 4.03 6.83 9.25
N SER A 204 5.26 6.49 9.59
CA SER A 204 6.25 6.00 8.61
C SER A 204 7.25 5.09 9.32
N HIS A 205 7.67 4.04 8.65
CA HIS A 205 8.82 3.23 9.01
C HIS A 205 9.43 2.59 7.76
N THR A 206 10.72 2.42 7.78
CA THR A 206 11.48 1.77 6.71
C THR A 206 11.27 0.25 6.71
N VAL A 207 11.72 -0.43 5.67
CA VAL A 207 11.75 -1.90 5.60
C VAL A 207 12.46 -2.52 6.80
N LEU A 208 13.56 -1.90 7.30
CA LEU A 208 14.29 -2.42 8.47
C LEU A 208 13.52 -2.33 9.78
N GLU A 209 12.65 -1.37 9.91
CA GLU A 209 11.84 -1.12 11.08
C GLU A 209 10.52 -1.91 11.04
N SER A 210 10.35 -2.70 9.99
CA SER A 210 9.16 -3.52 9.77
C SER A 210 9.18 -4.82 10.55
N PHE A 211 7.99 -5.33 10.84
CA PHE A 211 7.78 -6.71 11.31
C PHE A 211 7.28 -7.64 10.18
N SER A 212 6.81 -7.08 9.06
CA SER A 212 6.29 -7.84 7.91
C SER A 212 7.29 -7.99 6.77
N GLY A 213 8.25 -7.07 6.66
CA GLY A 213 9.26 -7.06 5.59
C GLY A 213 9.13 -5.85 4.65
N ASP A 214 8.01 -5.13 4.69
CA ASP A 214 7.77 -3.95 3.87
C ASP A 214 7.79 -2.68 4.71
N GLY A 215 8.26 -1.59 4.15
CA GLY A 215 8.18 -0.27 4.79
C GLY A 215 6.77 0.32 4.64
N LEU A 216 6.42 1.26 5.49
CA LEU A 216 5.12 1.90 5.54
C LEU A 216 5.26 3.42 5.45
N ILE A 217 4.44 4.05 4.62
CA ILE A 217 4.18 5.49 4.66
C ILE A 217 2.68 5.71 4.67
N ALA A 218 2.16 6.35 5.70
CA ALA A 218 0.77 6.78 5.76
C ALA A 218 0.70 8.30 5.85
N ALA A 219 -0.18 8.93 5.06
CA ALA A 219 -0.29 10.37 4.98
C ALA A 219 -1.75 10.84 4.85
N SER A 220 -2.00 12.09 5.24
CA SER A 220 -3.25 12.81 4.91
C SER A 220 -2.94 14.08 4.12
N PHE A 221 -3.81 14.39 3.16
CA PHE A 221 -3.81 15.63 2.38
C PHE A 221 -4.90 16.61 2.83
N ASP A 222 -5.66 16.27 3.88
CA ASP A 222 -6.68 17.15 4.46
C ASP A 222 -6.12 17.90 5.67
N LYS A 223 -6.15 19.23 5.64
CA LYS A 223 -5.63 20.08 6.72
C LYS A 223 -6.25 19.78 8.09
N LYS A 224 -7.48 19.24 8.12
CA LYS A 224 -8.11 18.87 9.40
C LYS A 224 -7.45 17.69 10.11
N ASP A 225 -6.60 16.96 9.40
CA ASP A 225 -5.85 15.82 9.93
C ASP A 225 -4.40 16.20 10.32
N SER A 226 -4.05 17.52 10.38
CA SER A 226 -2.69 18.00 10.65
C SER A 226 -2.08 17.48 11.96
N ASP A 227 -2.90 17.25 12.97
CA ASP A 227 -2.48 16.74 14.27
C ASP A 227 -2.61 15.20 14.39
N PHE A 228 -3.08 14.56 13.31
CA PHE A 228 -3.28 13.12 13.33
C PHE A 228 -1.94 12.39 13.17
N LYS A 229 -1.61 11.62 14.18
CA LYS A 229 -0.46 10.72 14.24
C LYS A 229 -0.89 9.37 14.76
N VAL A 230 -0.24 8.33 14.31
CA VAL A 230 -0.41 6.97 14.82
C VAL A 230 0.95 6.48 15.30
N ASP A 231 1.05 6.23 16.60
CA ASP A 231 2.24 5.61 17.17
C ASP A 231 2.27 4.13 16.80
N ILE A 232 3.31 3.72 16.14
CA ILE A 232 3.57 2.34 15.76
C ILE A 232 4.84 1.83 16.43
N SER A 233 4.81 0.56 16.83
CA SER A 233 6.04 -0.10 17.27
C SER A 233 6.92 -0.37 16.04
N ILE A 234 8.19 -0.19 16.18
CA ILE A 234 9.17 -0.48 15.12
C ILE A 234 10.10 -1.60 15.56
N ASN A 235 10.58 -2.36 14.60
CA ASN A 235 11.68 -3.29 14.83
C ASN A 235 12.95 -2.49 15.13
N SER A 236 13.46 -2.61 16.34
CA SER A 236 14.57 -1.78 16.79
C SER A 236 15.94 -2.39 16.53
N SER A 237 16.15 -2.92 15.31
CA SER A 237 17.47 -3.44 14.92
C SER A 237 18.59 -2.41 15.12
N ALA A 238 18.27 -1.12 15.01
CA ALA A 238 19.18 -0.02 15.30
C ALA A 238 19.65 0.03 16.77
N HIS A 239 18.89 -0.56 17.69
CA HIS A 239 19.19 -0.65 19.12
C HIS A 239 19.60 -2.05 19.57
N SER A 240 19.68 -3.00 18.64
CA SER A 240 20.15 -4.36 18.93
C SER A 240 21.63 -4.38 19.28
N LEU A 241 22.01 -5.21 20.26
CA LEU A 241 23.41 -5.49 20.56
C LEU A 241 24.14 -6.11 19.36
N TYR A 242 23.42 -6.79 18.51
CA TYR A 242 23.91 -7.39 17.28
C TYR A 242 23.34 -6.62 16.11
N ARG A 243 23.90 -5.42 15.90
CA ARG A 243 23.55 -4.69 14.66
C ARG A 243 24.04 -5.50 13.49
N PRO A 244 23.17 -5.95 12.72
CA PRO A 244 23.50 -6.41 11.43
C PRO A 244 24.08 -5.21 10.70
N TYR A 245 25.28 -5.30 10.09
CA TYR A 245 25.95 -4.18 9.39
C TYR A 245 25.50 -4.01 7.94
N GLU A 246 24.85 -5.03 7.45
CA GLU A 246 24.49 -5.07 6.04
C GLU A 246 23.22 -4.38 5.68
N TYR A 247 22.81 -3.68 6.63
CA TYR A 247 21.55 -3.50 6.78
C TYR A 247 20.82 -2.73 6.07
N ASP A 248 20.97 -1.71 5.82
CA ASP A 248 20.10 -0.81 5.13
C ASP A 248 21.00 0.02 4.24
N ILE A 249 21.38 -0.58 3.13
CA ILE A 249 22.01 0.17 2.04
C ILE A 249 21.19 1.43 1.72
N ALA A 250 19.85 1.33 1.77
CA ALA A 250 18.96 2.45 1.56
C ALA A 250 19.16 3.55 2.61
N THR A 251 19.17 3.21 3.89
CA THR A 251 19.41 4.16 4.98
C THR A 251 20.82 4.75 4.89
N LEU A 252 21.83 3.93 4.59
CA LEU A 252 23.20 4.42 4.44
C LEU A 252 23.34 5.42 3.28
N ILE A 253 22.75 5.11 2.11
CA ILE A 253 22.78 5.99 0.95
C ILE A 253 21.99 7.27 1.22
N ASN A 254 20.83 7.17 1.85
CA ASN A 254 20.03 8.33 2.20
C ASN A 254 20.75 9.25 3.18
N ASN A 255 21.36 8.72 4.24
CA ASN A 255 22.11 9.49 5.20
C ASN A 255 23.33 10.16 4.53
N TYR A 256 24.02 9.46 3.62
CA TYR A 256 25.11 10.02 2.85
C TYR A 256 24.65 11.18 1.97
N ASN A 257 23.55 11.02 1.26
CA ASN A 257 23.00 12.06 0.40
C ASN A 257 22.55 13.30 1.21
N GLN A 258 21.90 13.10 2.37
CA GLN A 258 21.52 14.20 3.26
C GLN A 258 22.76 14.97 3.75
N TYR A 259 23.85 14.27 4.12
CA TYR A 259 25.10 14.90 4.53
C TYR A 259 25.71 15.76 3.43
N GLN A 260 25.66 15.30 2.17
CA GLN A 260 26.15 16.07 1.02
C GLN A 260 25.32 17.35 0.78
N HIS A 261 24.01 17.32 1.03
CA HIS A 261 23.13 18.46 0.83
C HIS A 261 23.19 19.51 1.97
N THR A 262 23.54 19.09 3.18
CA THR A 262 23.71 20.03 4.32
C THR A 262 25.05 20.74 4.33
N GLY A 263 25.93 20.50 3.35
CA GLY A 263 27.24 21.08 3.25
C GLY A 263 28.05 20.76 4.49
N GLY A 264 28.86 19.72 4.47
CA GLY A 264 29.73 19.41 5.60
C GLY A 264 30.50 20.66 6.04
N GLU A 265 30.05 21.27 7.13
CA GLU A 265 30.81 22.23 7.89
C GLU A 265 31.81 21.52 8.80
#